data_ecbbdc9691249839eae4b16de79e0bf7
#
_entry.id   ecbbdc9691249839eae4b16de79e0bf7
#
_cell.length_a   1.000
_cell.length_b   1.000
_cell.length_c   1.000
_cell.angle_alpha   90.00
_cell.angle_beta   90.00
_cell.angle_gamma   90.00
#
_symmetry.space_group_name_H-M   'P 1'
#
loop_
_entity.id
_entity.type
_entity.pdbx_description
1 polymer ?
#
loop_
_entity_poly.entity_id
_entity_poly.type
_entity_poly.pdbx_seq_one_letter_code
_entity_poly.pdbx_strand_id
1 'polypeptide(L)'
;MIYEMLKISDIFNKLKESNAIITSYIIENSNEIDINKKRPTIVICPGGGYRFTSDREAEPVALKFLSKGFNVVILRYSVAPTKYPAALLELASTISYIRSKENQWNVDKDKIIVCGFSAGGHLAGSMGVFWKEEFIKDRLNIENEKVKPNGLILCYPVITGGEFAHKGSFDNLLGKSEDHTKLSLENLVTEDTPKTFLWHTFNDGTVPVQNSLLFANALSEKRVPFEMHIYPNGVHGLSLCEEYTARNREKKHIDEHVASWFNLSCEWINRL
;
A
#
# COMPACT_ATOMS: atom_id res chain seq x y z
N MET A 1 19.79 -4.65 -13.26
CA MET A 1 18.44 -4.57 -12.63
C MET A 1 17.82 -5.96 -12.66
N ILE A 2 17.31 -6.46 -11.51
CA ILE A 2 16.58 -7.72 -11.44
C ILE A 2 15.09 -7.42 -11.67
N TYR A 3 14.48 -8.15 -12.57
CA TYR A 3 13.03 -8.15 -12.82
C TYR A 3 12.51 -9.57 -12.60
N GLU A 4 11.57 -9.74 -11.71
CA GLU A 4 10.95 -11.03 -11.43
C GLU A 4 9.42 -10.88 -11.38
N MET A 5 8.70 -11.84 -11.95
CA MET A 5 7.26 -11.97 -11.82
C MET A 5 6.95 -13.36 -11.27
N LEU A 6 6.30 -13.42 -10.10
CA LEU A 6 6.06 -14.66 -9.37
C LEU A 6 4.61 -14.72 -8.90
N LYS A 7 4.01 -15.90 -8.94
CA LYS A 7 2.74 -16.15 -8.25
C LYS A 7 3.01 -16.41 -6.77
N ILE A 8 2.20 -15.84 -5.91
CA ILE A 8 2.29 -16.09 -4.46
C ILE A 8 2.12 -17.57 -4.13
N SER A 9 1.22 -18.27 -4.84
CA SER A 9 1.00 -19.70 -4.71
C SER A 9 2.23 -20.56 -4.96
N ASP A 10 3.18 -20.08 -5.76
CA ASP A 10 4.41 -20.81 -6.08
C ASP A 10 5.48 -20.65 -4.98
N ILE A 11 5.36 -19.62 -4.15
CA ILE A 11 6.32 -19.27 -3.10
C ILE A 11 5.83 -19.75 -1.72
N PHE A 12 4.51 -19.66 -1.47
CA PHE A 12 3.92 -19.91 -0.16
C PHE A 12 2.90 -21.06 -0.20
N ASN A 13 3.30 -22.22 0.36
CA ASN A 13 2.45 -23.41 0.42
C ASN A 13 1.09 -23.20 1.13
N LYS A 14 1.01 -22.21 2.03
CA LYS A 14 -0.24 -21.87 2.74
C LYS A 14 -1.21 -21.04 1.90
N LEU A 15 -0.77 -20.54 0.74
CA LEU A 15 -1.56 -19.71 -0.18
C LEU A 15 -1.69 -20.34 -1.58
N LYS A 16 -1.82 -21.66 -1.66
CA LYS A 16 -1.91 -22.40 -2.94
C LYS A 16 -3.08 -21.96 -3.84
N GLU A 17 -4.16 -21.50 -3.23
CA GLU A 17 -5.36 -21.02 -3.95
C GLU A 17 -5.26 -19.53 -4.35
N SER A 18 -4.17 -18.84 -3.99
CA SER A 18 -3.99 -17.43 -4.31
C SER A 18 -3.68 -17.23 -5.80
N ASN A 19 -4.37 -16.27 -6.41
CA ASN A 19 -4.09 -15.79 -7.75
C ASN A 19 -3.21 -14.52 -7.75
N ALA A 20 -2.72 -14.09 -6.60
CA ALA A 20 -1.92 -12.88 -6.49
C ALA A 20 -0.55 -13.04 -7.16
N ILE A 21 -0.12 -11.94 -7.78
CA ILE A 21 1.16 -11.87 -8.51
C ILE A 21 2.02 -10.77 -7.86
N ILE A 22 3.28 -11.10 -7.65
CA ILE A 22 4.33 -10.16 -7.25
C ILE A 22 5.16 -9.84 -8.49
N THR A 23 5.33 -8.54 -8.79
CA THR A 23 6.28 -8.07 -9.80
C THR A 23 7.35 -7.23 -9.11
N SER A 24 8.59 -7.65 -9.19
CA SER A 24 9.73 -7.04 -8.49
C SER A 24 10.66 -6.30 -9.46
N TYR A 25 11.01 -5.07 -9.12
CA TYR A 25 11.97 -4.20 -9.81
C TYR A 25 13.08 -3.85 -8.83
N ILE A 26 14.25 -4.49 -8.97
CA ILE A 26 15.33 -4.41 -8.00
C ILE A 26 16.57 -3.81 -8.62
N ILE A 27 17.11 -2.77 -8.00
CA ILE A 27 18.32 -2.09 -8.45
C ILE A 27 19.54 -2.88 -7.98
N GLU A 28 20.36 -3.32 -8.92
CA GLU A 28 21.66 -3.93 -8.60
C GLU A 28 22.65 -2.84 -8.16
N ASN A 29 23.52 -3.21 -7.24
CA ASN A 29 24.62 -2.35 -6.83
C ASN A 29 25.79 -2.44 -7.82
N SER A 30 26.64 -1.42 -7.82
CA SER A 30 27.87 -1.41 -8.62
C SER A 30 29.05 -0.94 -7.77
N ASN A 31 30.25 -1.43 -8.12
CA ASN A 31 31.49 -1.01 -7.46
C ASN A 31 31.82 0.47 -7.67
N GLU A 32 31.35 1.05 -8.79
CA GLU A 32 31.57 2.46 -9.12
C GLU A 32 30.76 3.39 -8.21
N ILE A 33 29.56 2.96 -7.78
CA ILE A 33 28.66 3.78 -6.96
C ILE A 33 28.79 3.40 -5.48
N ASP A 34 28.31 2.22 -5.12
CA ASP A 34 28.37 1.63 -3.78
C ASP A 34 27.89 0.18 -3.84
N ILE A 35 28.80 -0.77 -3.70
CA ILE A 35 28.48 -2.20 -3.78
C ILE A 35 27.65 -2.69 -2.59
N ASN A 36 27.72 -2.00 -1.46
CA ASN A 36 27.05 -2.39 -0.21
C ASN A 36 25.78 -1.59 0.06
N LYS A 37 25.33 -0.76 -0.88
CA LYS A 37 24.17 0.11 -0.68
C LYS A 37 22.92 -0.69 -0.38
N LYS A 38 22.34 -0.50 0.82
CA LYS A 38 21.00 -0.98 1.17
C LYS A 38 19.96 0.03 0.70
N ARG A 39 18.81 -0.48 0.22
CA ARG A 39 17.77 0.35 -0.39
C ARG A 39 16.43 0.15 0.32
N PRO A 40 15.73 1.23 0.64
CA PRO A 40 14.32 1.13 0.98
C PRO A 40 13.57 0.38 -0.13
N THR A 41 12.58 -0.41 0.26
CA THR A 41 11.76 -1.19 -0.67
C THR A 41 10.30 -0.80 -0.52
N ILE A 42 9.67 -0.41 -1.62
CA ILE A 42 8.28 0.02 -1.66
C ILE A 42 7.41 -1.14 -2.17
N VAL A 43 6.43 -1.56 -1.37
CA VAL A 43 5.40 -2.52 -1.80
C VAL A 43 4.18 -1.73 -2.25
N ILE A 44 3.85 -1.79 -3.53
CA ILE A 44 2.72 -1.06 -4.11
C ILE A 44 1.49 -1.95 -4.11
N CYS A 45 0.41 -1.46 -3.50
CA CYS A 45 -0.93 -2.05 -3.52
C CYS A 45 -1.85 -1.12 -4.34
N PRO A 46 -2.11 -1.41 -5.63
CA PRO A 46 -2.96 -0.57 -6.46
C PRO A 46 -4.41 -0.56 -5.97
N GLY A 47 -5.16 0.50 -6.29
CA GLY A 47 -6.59 0.58 -6.03
C GLY A 47 -7.43 -0.25 -7.00
N GLY A 48 -8.74 -0.04 -6.96
CA GLY A 48 -9.70 -0.74 -7.83
C GLY A 48 -10.90 -1.31 -7.09
N GLY A 49 -11.15 -0.84 -5.86
CA GLY A 49 -12.35 -1.18 -5.08
C GLY A 49 -12.44 -2.66 -4.70
N TYR A 50 -11.34 -3.37 -4.58
CA TYR A 50 -11.30 -4.84 -4.43
C TYR A 50 -12.02 -5.61 -5.54
N ARG A 51 -12.24 -4.99 -6.70
CA ARG A 51 -12.83 -5.61 -7.88
C ARG A 51 -11.80 -5.89 -8.98
N PHE A 52 -10.76 -5.07 -9.05
CA PHE A 52 -9.61 -5.20 -9.92
C PHE A 52 -8.41 -4.48 -9.27
N THR A 53 -7.21 -4.58 -9.86
CA THR A 53 -6.04 -3.78 -9.50
C THR A 53 -5.70 -2.82 -10.63
N SER A 54 -5.59 -1.51 -10.31
CA SER A 54 -5.41 -0.42 -11.28
C SER A 54 -4.00 -0.41 -11.87
N ASP A 55 -3.89 -0.47 -13.21
CA ASP A 55 -2.59 -0.36 -13.90
C ASP A 55 -1.97 1.04 -13.75
N ARG A 56 -2.79 2.08 -13.62
CA ARG A 56 -2.35 3.46 -13.42
C ARG A 56 -1.61 3.67 -12.09
N GLU A 57 -1.90 2.83 -11.10
CA GLU A 57 -1.37 2.88 -9.74
C GLU A 57 -0.34 1.76 -9.48
N ALA A 58 0.11 1.10 -10.53
CA ALA A 58 1.06 -0.01 -10.50
C ALA A 58 2.41 0.38 -11.13
N GLU A 59 2.69 -0.09 -12.36
CA GLU A 59 3.96 0.11 -13.03
C GLU A 59 4.40 1.58 -13.16
N PRO A 60 3.53 2.55 -13.51
CA PRO A 60 3.95 3.95 -13.58
C PRO A 60 4.49 4.47 -12.24
N VAL A 61 3.83 4.11 -11.13
CA VAL A 61 4.26 4.48 -9.79
C VAL A 61 5.56 3.76 -9.42
N ALA A 62 5.67 2.47 -9.77
CA ALA A 62 6.87 1.67 -9.52
C ALA A 62 8.09 2.26 -10.22
N LEU A 63 7.98 2.60 -11.50
CA LEU A 63 9.07 3.20 -12.27
C LEU A 63 9.49 4.56 -11.70
N LYS A 64 8.55 5.34 -11.19
CA LYS A 64 8.85 6.63 -10.58
C LYS A 64 9.62 6.48 -9.26
N PHE A 65 9.23 5.56 -8.38
CA PHE A 65 10.01 5.24 -7.17
C PHE A 65 11.38 4.64 -7.52
N LEU A 66 11.44 3.75 -8.52
CA LEU A 66 12.69 3.16 -8.99
C LEU A 66 13.68 4.25 -9.45
N SER A 67 13.21 5.30 -10.14
CA SER A 67 14.03 6.45 -10.58
C SER A 67 14.62 7.25 -9.41
N LYS A 68 14.05 7.12 -8.22
CA LYS A 68 14.55 7.73 -6.97
C LYS A 68 15.51 6.82 -6.20
N GLY A 69 15.81 5.63 -6.74
CA GLY A 69 16.76 4.69 -6.14
C GLY A 69 16.16 3.72 -5.13
N PHE A 70 14.84 3.59 -5.06
CA PHE A 70 14.15 2.60 -4.25
C PHE A 70 14.01 1.27 -5.00
N ASN A 71 14.06 0.15 -4.29
CA ASN A 71 13.53 -1.10 -4.83
C ASN A 71 12.01 -1.07 -4.79
N VAL A 72 11.35 -1.70 -5.75
CA VAL A 72 9.89 -1.70 -5.83
C VAL A 72 9.34 -3.09 -6.08
N VAL A 73 8.27 -3.42 -5.37
CA VAL A 73 7.49 -4.65 -5.56
C VAL A 73 6.03 -4.27 -5.73
N ILE A 74 5.42 -4.65 -6.84
CA ILE A 74 3.99 -4.48 -7.05
C ILE A 74 3.29 -5.76 -6.61
N LEU A 75 2.28 -5.64 -5.75
CA LEU A 75 1.39 -6.74 -5.40
C LEU A 75 0.05 -6.59 -6.13
N ARG A 76 -0.18 -7.44 -7.11
CA ARG A 76 -1.48 -7.67 -7.73
C ARG A 76 -2.25 -8.67 -6.87
N TYR A 77 -2.87 -8.18 -5.79
CA TYR A 77 -3.56 -9.00 -4.79
C TYR A 77 -4.89 -9.56 -5.31
N SER A 78 -5.36 -10.63 -4.69
CA SER A 78 -6.65 -11.25 -4.99
C SER A 78 -7.81 -10.30 -4.69
N VAL A 79 -8.72 -10.20 -5.65
CA VAL A 79 -9.92 -9.34 -5.60
C VAL A 79 -11.18 -10.20 -5.66
N ALA A 80 -12.36 -9.60 -5.55
CA ALA A 80 -13.63 -10.31 -5.64
C ALA A 80 -13.65 -11.26 -6.86
N PRO A 81 -14.16 -12.49 -6.68
CA PRO A 81 -14.99 -12.97 -5.57
C PRO A 81 -14.23 -13.40 -4.30
N THR A 82 -12.89 -13.39 -4.34
CA THR A 82 -12.06 -13.70 -3.15
C THR A 82 -12.31 -12.68 -2.05
N LYS A 83 -12.43 -13.13 -0.80
CA LYS A 83 -12.81 -12.33 0.35
C LYS A 83 -11.67 -12.18 1.35
N TYR A 84 -11.85 -11.24 2.27
CA TYR A 84 -11.01 -11.12 3.47
C TYR A 84 -10.88 -12.48 4.20
N PRO A 85 -9.70 -12.85 4.68
CA PRO A 85 -8.47 -12.04 4.74
C PRO A 85 -7.45 -12.32 3.61
N ALA A 86 -7.85 -12.88 2.46
CA ALA A 86 -6.90 -13.36 1.44
C ALA A 86 -5.87 -12.30 1.03
N ALA A 87 -6.31 -11.13 0.58
CA ALA A 87 -5.40 -10.05 0.15
C ALA A 87 -4.44 -9.59 1.27
N LEU A 88 -4.89 -9.58 2.54
CA LEU A 88 -4.06 -9.23 3.68
C LEU A 88 -2.94 -10.28 3.90
N LEU A 89 -3.28 -11.57 3.80
CA LEU A 89 -2.30 -12.65 3.91
C LEU A 89 -1.30 -12.64 2.76
N GLU A 90 -1.74 -12.29 1.56
CA GLU A 90 -0.88 -12.11 0.39
C GLU A 90 0.12 -10.95 0.58
N LEU A 91 -0.34 -9.82 1.13
CA LEU A 91 0.53 -8.70 1.45
C LEU A 91 1.53 -9.05 2.56
N ALA A 92 1.08 -9.70 3.63
CA ALA A 92 1.94 -10.19 4.70
C ALA A 92 3.04 -11.13 4.17
N SER A 93 2.66 -12.07 3.29
CA SER A 93 3.60 -12.99 2.62
C SER A 93 4.58 -12.24 1.73
N THR A 94 4.13 -11.22 1.00
CA THR A 94 4.99 -10.37 0.15
C THR A 94 6.06 -9.65 0.98
N ILE A 95 5.69 -9.05 2.11
CA ILE A 95 6.65 -8.38 3.02
C ILE A 95 7.67 -9.40 3.56
N SER A 96 7.21 -10.58 4.00
CA SER A 96 8.09 -11.64 4.47
C SER A 96 9.06 -12.13 3.38
N TYR A 97 8.57 -12.26 2.14
CA TYR A 97 9.40 -12.63 1.00
C TYR A 97 10.50 -11.59 0.75
N ILE A 98 10.16 -10.31 0.73
CA ILE A 98 11.13 -9.22 0.58
C ILE A 98 12.20 -9.28 1.68
N ARG A 99 11.81 -9.50 2.95
CA ARG A 99 12.78 -9.66 4.05
C ARG A 99 13.68 -10.87 3.86
N SER A 100 13.17 -11.97 3.31
CA SER A 100 13.98 -13.17 3.02
C SER A 100 15.04 -12.92 1.93
N LYS A 101 14.83 -11.91 1.07
CA LYS A 101 15.73 -11.49 -0.01
C LYS A 101 16.69 -10.37 0.41
N GLU A 102 16.81 -10.02 1.68
CA GLU A 102 17.60 -8.88 2.20
C GLU A 102 18.99 -8.77 1.55
N ASN A 103 19.73 -9.86 1.48
CA ASN A 103 21.07 -9.84 0.92
C ASN A 103 21.08 -9.90 -0.61
N GLN A 104 20.18 -10.69 -1.21
CA GLN A 104 20.10 -10.85 -2.66
C GLN A 104 19.66 -9.58 -3.37
N TRP A 105 18.74 -8.84 -2.75
CA TRP A 105 18.13 -7.62 -3.30
C TRP A 105 18.66 -6.33 -2.67
N ASN A 106 19.63 -6.44 -1.77
CA ASN A 106 20.18 -5.30 -1.02
C ASN A 106 19.09 -4.47 -0.32
N VAL A 107 18.12 -5.13 0.29
CA VAL A 107 17.00 -4.49 0.99
C VAL A 107 17.49 -3.86 2.29
N ASP A 108 17.08 -2.61 2.55
CA ASP A 108 17.10 -2.05 3.89
C ASP A 108 15.92 -2.63 4.68
N LYS A 109 16.22 -3.60 5.57
CA LYS A 109 15.21 -4.31 6.36
C LYS A 109 14.40 -3.41 7.27
N ASP A 110 14.91 -2.24 7.61
CA ASP A 110 14.26 -1.26 8.47
C ASP A 110 13.48 -0.20 7.68
N LYS A 111 13.44 -0.34 6.33
CA LYS A 111 12.71 0.54 5.40
C LYS A 111 11.94 -0.25 4.33
N ILE A 112 11.04 -1.14 4.76
CA ILE A 112 10.04 -1.77 3.89
C ILE A 112 8.72 -1.02 4.08
N ILE A 113 8.31 -0.26 3.05
CA ILE A 113 7.17 0.65 3.09
C ILE A 113 6.04 0.07 2.23
N VAL A 114 4.83 0.06 2.75
CA VAL A 114 3.65 -0.31 1.96
C VAL A 114 2.96 0.95 1.47
N CYS A 115 2.88 1.09 0.14
CA CYS A 115 2.22 2.20 -0.54
C CYS A 115 0.91 1.71 -1.16
N GLY A 116 -0.23 2.21 -0.69
CA GLY A 116 -1.53 1.77 -1.15
C GLY A 116 -2.41 2.92 -1.65
N PHE A 117 -3.18 2.65 -2.72
CA PHE A 117 -4.06 3.60 -3.37
C PHE A 117 -5.52 3.18 -3.19
N SER A 118 -6.41 4.08 -2.75
CA SER A 118 -7.85 3.80 -2.64
C SER A 118 -8.13 2.52 -1.81
N ALA A 119 -8.73 1.49 -2.40
CA ALA A 119 -8.90 0.18 -1.77
C ALA A 119 -7.55 -0.52 -1.46
N GLY A 120 -6.50 -0.30 -2.27
CA GLY A 120 -5.14 -0.71 -1.95
C GLY A 120 -4.57 0.05 -0.74
N GLY A 121 -5.04 1.28 -0.52
CA GLY A 121 -4.77 2.05 0.70
C GLY A 121 -5.41 1.41 1.93
N HIS A 122 -6.62 0.87 1.79
CA HIS A 122 -7.26 0.06 2.84
C HIS A 122 -6.45 -1.21 3.12
N LEU A 123 -5.98 -1.90 2.10
CA LEU A 123 -5.13 -3.08 2.26
C LEU A 123 -3.81 -2.75 2.97
N ALA A 124 -3.15 -1.65 2.57
CA ALA A 124 -1.92 -1.16 3.21
C ALA A 124 -2.16 -0.78 4.68
N GLY A 125 -3.23 -0.03 4.95
CA GLY A 125 -3.65 0.33 6.31
C GLY A 125 -4.00 -0.90 7.15
N SER A 126 -4.73 -1.88 6.56
CA SER A 126 -5.03 -3.16 7.23
C SER A 126 -3.75 -3.88 7.65
N MET A 127 -2.72 -3.92 6.79
CA MET A 127 -1.43 -4.50 7.18
C MET A 127 -0.80 -3.75 8.35
N GLY A 128 -0.95 -2.42 8.37
CA GLY A 128 -0.44 -1.58 9.46
C GLY A 128 -1.11 -1.82 10.81
N VAL A 129 -2.40 -2.12 10.84
CA VAL A 129 -3.15 -2.35 12.09
C VAL A 129 -3.20 -3.82 12.51
N PHE A 130 -3.05 -4.76 11.57
CA PHE A 130 -3.18 -6.20 11.85
C PHE A 130 -1.85 -6.97 11.88
N TRP A 131 -0.69 -6.36 11.56
CA TRP A 131 0.56 -7.10 11.42
C TRP A 131 0.94 -7.94 12.65
N LYS A 132 0.50 -7.54 13.85
CA LYS A 132 0.81 -8.20 15.13
C LYS A 132 -0.24 -9.27 15.53
N GLU A 133 -1.33 -9.38 14.78
CA GLU A 133 -2.41 -10.31 15.11
C GLU A 133 -2.00 -11.77 14.90
N GLU A 134 -2.34 -12.61 15.89
CA GLU A 134 -1.96 -14.02 15.88
C GLU A 134 -2.50 -14.80 14.68
N PHE A 135 -3.69 -14.44 14.17
CA PHE A 135 -4.27 -15.14 13.03
C PHE A 135 -3.39 -15.08 11.75
N ILE A 136 -2.58 -14.02 11.58
CA ILE A 136 -1.64 -13.93 10.45
C ILE A 136 -0.53 -14.97 10.63
N LYS A 137 0.06 -15.03 11.82
CA LYS A 137 1.07 -16.03 12.18
C LYS A 137 0.53 -17.44 12.00
N ASP A 138 -0.65 -17.74 12.53
CA ASP A 138 -1.27 -19.07 12.46
C ASP A 138 -1.57 -19.50 11.03
N ARG A 139 -2.11 -18.58 10.21
CA ARG A 139 -2.47 -18.86 8.82
C ARG A 139 -1.25 -19.06 7.94
N LEU A 140 -0.19 -18.28 8.14
CA LEU A 140 0.98 -18.29 7.27
C LEU A 140 2.13 -19.14 7.81
N ASN A 141 2.16 -19.43 9.12
CA ASN A 141 3.30 -20.00 9.83
C ASN A 141 4.56 -19.10 9.68
N ILE A 142 4.36 -17.79 9.82
CA ILE A 142 5.38 -16.74 9.71
C ILE A 142 5.31 -15.88 10.96
N GLU A 143 6.45 -15.62 11.60
CA GLU A 143 6.51 -14.72 12.76
C GLU A 143 6.10 -13.29 12.40
N ASN A 144 5.31 -12.63 13.26
CA ASN A 144 4.72 -11.33 13.01
C ASN A 144 5.74 -10.24 12.64
N GLU A 145 6.92 -10.23 13.27
CA GLU A 145 8.01 -9.29 12.92
C GLU A 145 8.50 -9.41 11.47
N LYS A 146 8.29 -10.57 10.83
CA LYS A 146 8.65 -10.78 9.42
C LYS A 146 7.66 -10.15 8.45
N VAL A 147 6.43 -9.88 8.90
CA VAL A 147 5.36 -9.29 8.08
C VAL A 147 5.10 -7.82 8.41
N LYS A 148 5.77 -7.26 9.44
CA LYS A 148 5.61 -5.88 9.88
C LYS A 148 6.10 -4.89 8.82
N PRO A 149 5.29 -3.95 8.33
CA PRO A 149 5.79 -2.82 7.53
C PRO A 149 6.52 -1.80 8.42
N ASN A 150 7.55 -1.15 7.87
CA ASN A 150 8.28 -0.11 8.60
C ASN A 150 7.64 1.27 8.45
N GLY A 151 6.79 1.45 7.44
CA GLY A 151 6.02 2.67 7.20
C GLY A 151 4.88 2.42 6.22
N LEU A 152 3.90 3.31 6.21
CA LEU A 152 2.75 3.28 5.32
C LEU A 152 2.70 4.57 4.50
N ILE A 153 2.38 4.46 3.20
CA ILE A 153 2.00 5.58 2.33
C ILE A 153 0.57 5.30 1.86
N LEU A 154 -0.38 6.11 2.31
CA LEU A 154 -1.80 5.94 2.04
C LEU A 154 -2.29 7.06 1.12
N CYS A 155 -2.60 6.71 -0.12
CA CYS A 155 -3.01 7.62 -1.17
C CYS A 155 -4.54 7.57 -1.32
N TYR A 156 -5.25 8.65 -0.95
CA TYR A 156 -6.73 8.73 -0.95
C TYR A 156 -7.39 7.42 -0.50
N PRO A 157 -6.98 6.90 0.67
CA PRO A 157 -7.33 5.54 1.08
C PRO A 157 -8.81 5.39 1.42
N VAL A 158 -9.38 4.23 1.14
CA VAL A 158 -10.56 3.75 1.85
C VAL A 158 -10.12 3.38 3.26
N ILE A 159 -10.86 3.79 4.27
CA ILE A 159 -10.54 3.57 5.70
C ILE A 159 -11.75 3.05 6.46
N THR A 160 -12.86 3.81 6.46
CA THR A 160 -14.05 3.51 7.26
C THR A 160 -15.08 2.70 6.50
N GLY A 161 -15.69 1.73 7.18
CA GLY A 161 -16.91 1.03 6.77
C GLY A 161 -18.19 1.68 7.27
N GLY A 162 -18.09 2.81 7.98
CA GLY A 162 -19.20 3.57 8.58
C GLY A 162 -19.84 4.58 7.64
N GLU A 163 -20.14 5.78 8.16
CA GLU A 163 -20.88 6.85 7.45
C GLU A 163 -20.22 7.26 6.13
N PHE A 164 -18.90 7.38 6.11
CA PHE A 164 -18.13 7.83 4.93
C PHE A 164 -17.57 6.67 4.10
N ALA A 165 -18.17 5.48 4.21
CA ALA A 165 -17.67 4.29 3.55
C ALA A 165 -17.76 4.35 2.02
N HIS A 166 -16.73 3.92 1.33
CA HIS A 166 -16.84 3.49 -0.05
C HIS A 166 -17.46 2.07 -0.08
N LYS A 167 -18.78 1.99 0.00
CA LYS A 167 -19.54 0.72 0.14
C LYS A 167 -19.11 -0.35 -0.84
N GLY A 168 -18.87 0.00 -2.12
CA GLY A 168 -18.48 -0.95 -3.15
C GLY A 168 -17.17 -1.69 -2.83
N SER A 169 -16.21 -1.05 -2.15
CA SER A 169 -14.98 -1.71 -1.70
C SER A 169 -15.27 -2.76 -0.63
N PHE A 170 -16.09 -2.43 0.37
CA PHE A 170 -16.44 -3.36 1.44
C PHE A 170 -17.35 -4.50 0.96
N ASP A 171 -18.31 -4.22 0.05
CA ASP A 171 -19.11 -5.26 -0.60
C ASP A 171 -18.23 -6.29 -1.33
N ASN A 172 -17.20 -5.82 -2.02
CA ASN A 172 -16.26 -6.69 -2.72
C ASN A 172 -15.36 -7.46 -1.74
N LEU A 173 -14.88 -6.81 -0.68
CA LEU A 173 -13.95 -7.37 0.30
C LEU A 173 -14.62 -8.37 1.25
N LEU A 174 -15.77 -8.03 1.80
CA LEU A 174 -16.47 -8.82 2.81
C LEU A 174 -17.70 -9.55 2.25
N GLY A 175 -18.54 -8.83 1.52
CA GLY A 175 -19.86 -9.24 1.05
C GLY A 175 -20.90 -8.21 1.45
N LYS A 176 -22.01 -8.14 0.69
CA LYS A 176 -23.05 -7.12 0.87
C LYS A 176 -23.82 -7.23 2.18
N SER A 177 -23.93 -8.45 2.74
CA SER A 177 -24.66 -8.72 3.98
C SER A 177 -23.81 -8.63 5.24
N GLU A 178 -22.49 -8.40 5.08
CA GLU A 178 -21.56 -8.32 6.20
C GLU A 178 -21.54 -6.92 6.83
N ASP A 179 -21.21 -6.89 8.11
CA ASP A 179 -20.94 -5.65 8.82
C ASP A 179 -19.60 -5.07 8.39
N HIS A 180 -19.63 -4.02 7.59
CA HIS A 180 -18.44 -3.35 7.05
C HIS A 180 -17.62 -2.65 8.13
N THR A 181 -18.23 -2.29 9.27
CA THR A 181 -17.54 -1.56 10.36
C THR A 181 -16.47 -2.39 11.04
N LYS A 182 -16.53 -3.72 10.90
CA LYS A 182 -15.49 -4.64 11.41
C LYS A 182 -14.09 -4.36 10.86
N LEU A 183 -14.00 -3.76 9.66
CA LEU A 183 -12.75 -3.38 9.02
C LEU A 183 -12.63 -1.85 8.85
N SER A 184 -13.28 -1.07 9.71
CA SER A 184 -13.03 0.37 9.86
C SER A 184 -11.70 0.56 10.56
N LEU A 185 -10.67 0.91 9.78
CA LEU A 185 -9.28 0.91 10.25
C LEU A 185 -9.00 1.95 11.32
N GLU A 186 -9.73 3.05 11.33
CA GLU A 186 -9.65 4.09 12.37
C GLU A 186 -9.91 3.54 13.76
N ASN A 187 -10.73 2.50 13.89
CA ASN A 187 -11.04 1.85 15.17
C ASN A 187 -10.00 0.81 15.60
N LEU A 188 -9.06 0.49 14.73
CA LEU A 188 -8.09 -0.60 14.90
C LEU A 188 -6.65 -0.10 15.07
N VAL A 189 -6.43 1.20 14.99
CA VAL A 189 -5.11 1.82 15.22
C VAL A 189 -4.65 1.58 16.64
N THR A 190 -3.40 1.13 16.79
CA THR A 190 -2.71 0.94 18.06
C THR A 190 -1.39 1.70 18.08
N GLU A 191 -0.70 1.72 19.21
CA GLU A 191 0.66 2.27 19.32
C GLU A 191 1.71 1.53 18.47
N ASP A 192 1.39 0.27 18.07
CA ASP A 192 2.24 -0.57 17.21
C ASP A 192 2.01 -0.28 15.71
N THR A 193 1.01 0.53 15.34
CA THR A 193 0.75 0.92 13.96
C THR A 193 1.97 1.71 13.42
N PRO A 194 2.49 1.38 12.22
CA PRO A 194 3.67 2.07 11.67
C PRO A 194 3.44 3.55 11.41
N LYS A 195 4.54 4.33 11.43
CA LYS A 195 4.53 5.72 10.95
C LYS A 195 3.88 5.80 9.58
N THR A 196 3.07 6.82 9.35
CA THR A 196 2.21 6.89 8.17
C THR A 196 2.33 8.24 7.45
N PHE A 197 2.49 8.19 6.13
CA PHE A 197 2.30 9.32 5.23
C PHE A 197 0.92 9.19 4.57
N LEU A 198 0.09 10.24 4.63
CA LEU A 198 -1.25 10.28 4.04
C LEU A 198 -1.37 11.45 3.07
N TRP A 199 -2.10 11.24 1.97
CA TRP A 199 -2.58 12.36 1.19
C TRP A 199 -3.96 12.09 0.59
N HIS A 200 -4.71 13.18 0.39
CA HIS A 200 -6.07 13.13 -0.15
C HIS A 200 -6.41 14.45 -0.86
N THR A 201 -7.46 14.47 -1.65
CA THR A 201 -8.07 15.70 -2.16
C THR A 201 -9.38 15.97 -1.43
N PHE A 202 -9.61 17.23 -1.04
CA PHE A 202 -10.77 17.63 -0.23
C PHE A 202 -12.11 17.33 -0.91
N ASN A 203 -12.17 17.52 -2.23
CA ASN A 203 -13.39 17.34 -3.02
C ASN A 203 -13.48 15.98 -3.73
N ASP A 204 -12.78 14.96 -3.24
CA ASP A 204 -12.91 13.59 -3.74
C ASP A 204 -14.37 13.11 -3.58
N GLY A 205 -15.06 12.94 -4.71
CA GLY A 205 -16.48 12.55 -4.75
C GLY A 205 -16.73 11.04 -4.66
N THR A 206 -15.67 10.23 -4.58
CA THR A 206 -15.79 8.76 -4.55
C THR A 206 -15.44 8.20 -3.18
N VAL A 207 -14.29 8.59 -2.63
CA VAL A 207 -13.87 8.28 -1.26
C VAL A 207 -13.75 9.61 -0.51
N PRO A 208 -14.69 9.94 0.38
CA PRO A 208 -14.68 11.21 1.09
C PRO A 208 -13.38 11.39 1.89
N VAL A 209 -12.86 12.63 1.92
CA VAL A 209 -11.60 12.99 2.63
C VAL A 209 -11.66 12.62 4.12
N GLN A 210 -12.84 12.47 4.69
CA GLN A 210 -13.07 11.99 6.05
C GLN A 210 -12.40 10.65 6.34
N ASN A 211 -12.24 9.77 5.32
CA ASN A 211 -11.48 8.53 5.49
C ASN A 211 -10.07 8.82 6.01
N SER A 212 -9.32 9.70 5.36
CA SER A 212 -7.98 10.08 5.80
C SER A 212 -7.96 10.85 7.13
N LEU A 213 -8.94 11.74 7.34
CA LEU A 213 -9.04 12.50 8.59
C LEU A 213 -9.31 11.59 9.80
N LEU A 214 -10.20 10.61 9.67
CA LEU A 214 -10.49 9.63 10.72
C LEU A 214 -9.25 8.81 11.09
N PHE A 215 -8.50 8.34 10.08
CA PHE A 215 -7.29 7.57 10.34
C PHE A 215 -6.19 8.42 10.98
N ALA A 216 -5.98 9.65 10.49
CA ALA A 216 -5.01 10.59 11.07
C ALA A 216 -5.34 10.93 12.53
N ASN A 217 -6.64 11.13 12.84
CA ASN A 217 -7.09 11.35 14.21
C ASN A 217 -6.76 10.15 15.11
N ALA A 218 -7.08 8.93 14.66
CA ALA A 218 -6.77 7.71 15.40
C ALA A 218 -5.25 7.53 15.62
N LEU A 219 -4.41 7.80 14.60
CA LEU A 219 -2.94 7.82 14.75
C LEU A 219 -2.49 8.82 15.83
N SER A 220 -3.06 10.04 15.80
CA SER A 220 -2.77 11.09 16.79
C SER A 220 -3.12 10.66 18.22
N GLU A 221 -4.31 10.07 18.43
CA GLU A 221 -4.74 9.56 19.73
C GLU A 221 -3.81 8.48 20.28
N LYS A 222 -3.27 7.62 19.38
CA LYS A 222 -2.31 6.57 19.75
C LYS A 222 -0.86 7.05 19.73
N ARG A 223 -0.61 8.35 19.51
CA ARG A 223 0.73 8.96 19.45
C ARG A 223 1.63 8.34 18.39
N VAL A 224 1.07 7.81 17.32
CA VAL A 224 1.81 7.31 16.16
C VAL A 224 2.16 8.50 15.26
N PRO A 225 3.43 8.75 14.94
CA PRO A 225 3.81 9.85 14.08
C PRO A 225 3.26 9.68 12.66
N PHE A 226 2.73 10.76 12.11
CA PHE A 226 2.26 10.79 10.71
C PHE A 226 2.55 12.14 10.05
N GLU A 227 2.58 12.13 8.72
CA GLU A 227 2.60 13.32 7.87
C GLU A 227 1.38 13.28 6.95
N MET A 228 0.64 14.38 6.84
CA MET A 228 -0.61 14.41 6.07
C MET A 228 -0.71 15.63 5.17
N HIS A 229 -1.14 15.41 3.93
CA HIS A 229 -1.36 16.46 2.93
C HIS A 229 -2.79 16.39 2.39
N ILE A 230 -3.57 17.46 2.53
CA ILE A 230 -4.90 17.61 1.96
C ILE A 230 -4.86 18.69 0.89
N TYR A 231 -5.04 18.28 -0.35
CA TYR A 231 -5.11 19.19 -1.50
C TYR A 231 -6.56 19.67 -1.71
N PRO A 232 -6.78 20.94 -2.08
CA PRO A 232 -8.14 21.48 -2.17
C PRO A 232 -8.98 20.83 -3.26
N ASN A 233 -8.36 20.44 -4.38
CA ASN A 233 -9.07 19.95 -5.55
C ASN A 233 -8.44 18.66 -6.09
N GLY A 234 -9.29 17.80 -6.69
CA GLY A 234 -8.86 16.61 -7.42
C GLY A 234 -9.92 15.52 -7.39
N VAL A 235 -10.07 14.82 -8.50
CA VAL A 235 -10.96 13.65 -8.59
C VAL A 235 -10.32 12.44 -7.92
N HIS A 236 -11.12 11.42 -7.59
CA HIS A 236 -10.60 10.16 -7.07
C HIS A 236 -9.68 9.44 -8.06
N GLY A 237 -8.65 8.78 -7.55
CA GLY A 237 -7.78 7.93 -8.37
C GLY A 237 -6.79 8.71 -9.23
N LEU A 238 -6.22 9.78 -8.71
CA LEU A 238 -5.26 10.64 -9.42
C LEU A 238 -3.92 9.94 -9.71
N SER A 239 -3.53 8.91 -8.96
CA SER A 239 -2.23 8.25 -9.10
C SER A 239 -1.07 9.26 -8.96
N LEU A 240 -0.23 9.42 -9.97
CA LEU A 240 0.87 10.39 -9.96
C LEU A 240 0.44 11.81 -10.33
N CYS A 241 -0.83 12.03 -10.72
CA CYS A 241 -1.36 13.32 -11.18
C CYS A 241 -0.67 13.88 -12.43
N GLU A 242 -0.09 12.99 -13.24
CA GLU A 242 0.69 13.33 -14.45
C GLU A 242 0.05 12.75 -15.71
N GLU A 243 0.41 13.30 -16.87
CA GLU A 243 -0.23 12.97 -18.17
C GLU A 243 -0.21 11.46 -18.45
N TYR A 244 0.91 10.78 -18.20
CA TYR A 244 1.05 9.35 -18.50
C TYR A 244 0.27 8.42 -17.55
N THR A 245 -0.23 8.94 -16.43
CA THR A 245 -1.18 8.25 -15.55
C THR A 245 -2.62 8.76 -15.69
N ALA A 246 -2.86 9.76 -16.52
CA ALA A 246 -4.19 10.32 -16.74
C ALA A 246 -5.07 9.31 -17.51
N ARG A 247 -6.25 9.01 -16.96
CA ARG A 247 -7.22 8.14 -17.62
C ARG A 247 -7.72 8.80 -18.91
N ASN A 248 -7.55 8.13 -20.05
CA ASN A 248 -7.94 8.63 -21.37
C ASN A 248 -7.40 10.04 -21.69
N ARG A 249 -6.27 10.43 -21.09
CA ARG A 249 -5.67 11.77 -21.20
C ARG A 249 -6.58 12.90 -20.72
N GLU A 250 -7.53 12.60 -19.83
CA GLU A 250 -8.43 13.62 -19.29
C GLU A 250 -7.67 14.56 -18.36
N LYS A 251 -7.72 15.88 -18.64
CA LYS A 251 -7.01 16.92 -17.87
C LYS A 251 -7.34 16.93 -16.38
N LYS A 252 -8.54 16.47 -15.98
CA LYS A 252 -8.93 16.39 -14.57
C LYS A 252 -8.06 15.43 -13.72
N HIS A 253 -7.25 14.57 -14.37
CA HIS A 253 -6.31 13.69 -13.69
C HIS A 253 -4.88 14.25 -13.64
N ILE A 254 -4.67 15.49 -14.10
CA ILE A 254 -3.37 16.13 -14.15
C ILE A 254 -3.42 17.35 -13.23
N ASP A 255 -2.56 17.40 -12.23
CA ASP A 255 -2.45 18.51 -11.30
C ASP A 255 -1.04 18.52 -10.68
N GLU A 256 -0.23 19.50 -11.07
CA GLU A 256 1.16 19.65 -10.61
C GLU A 256 1.26 19.87 -9.09
N HIS A 257 0.29 20.58 -8.50
CA HIS A 257 0.27 20.82 -7.08
C HIS A 257 0.04 19.51 -6.32
N VAL A 258 -0.95 18.71 -6.75
CA VAL A 258 -1.21 17.39 -6.16
C VAL A 258 -0.06 16.43 -6.43
N ALA A 259 0.58 16.46 -7.63
CA ALA A 259 1.73 15.62 -7.98
C ALA A 259 2.92 15.77 -7.00
N SER A 260 2.98 16.87 -6.25
CA SER A 260 4.01 17.11 -5.22
C SER A 260 4.03 16.00 -4.14
N TRP A 261 2.91 15.30 -3.91
CA TRP A 261 2.83 14.21 -2.93
C TRP A 261 3.95 13.19 -3.10
N PHE A 262 4.34 12.91 -4.35
CA PHE A 262 5.35 11.90 -4.63
C PHE A 262 6.73 12.30 -4.08
N ASN A 263 7.17 13.52 -4.33
CA ASN A 263 8.45 14.01 -3.81
C ASN A 263 8.42 14.13 -2.28
N LEU A 264 7.31 14.61 -1.71
CA LEU A 264 7.10 14.68 -0.25
C LEU A 264 7.19 13.28 0.39
N SER A 265 6.57 12.27 -0.24
CA SER A 265 6.67 10.89 0.25
C SER A 265 8.10 10.33 0.19
N CYS A 266 8.87 10.65 -0.86
CA CYS A 266 10.29 10.26 -0.95
C CYS A 266 11.13 10.90 0.16
N GLU A 267 10.92 12.19 0.44
CA GLU A 267 11.59 12.89 1.55
C GLU A 267 11.21 12.28 2.90
N TRP A 268 9.94 11.95 3.10
CA TRP A 268 9.45 11.29 4.30
C TRP A 268 10.12 9.92 4.51
N ILE A 269 10.21 9.08 3.45
CA ILE A 269 10.91 7.77 3.52
C ILE A 269 12.37 7.95 3.97
N ASN A 270 13.05 8.98 3.47
CA ASN A 270 14.45 9.20 3.83
C ASN A 270 14.63 9.60 5.31
N ARG A 271 13.58 10.18 5.93
CA ARG A 271 13.55 10.57 7.36
C ARG A 271 13.07 9.46 8.31
N LEU A 272 12.59 8.30 7.80
CA LEU A 272 12.25 7.15 8.62
C LEU A 272 13.47 6.55 9.30
#